data_4813dd1d4774755da6c554d2179e739c
#
_entry.id   4813dd1d4774755da6c554d2179e739c
#
_cell.length_a   1.000
_cell.length_b   1.000
_cell.length_c   1.000
_cell.angle_alpha   90.00
_cell.angle_beta   90.00
_cell.angle_gamma   90.00
#
_symmetry.space_group_name_H-M   'P 1'
#
loop_
_entity.id
_entity.type
_entity.pdbx_description
1 polymer ?
#
loop_
_entity_poly.entity_id
_entity_poly.type
_entity_poly.pdbx_seq_one_letter_code
_entity_poly.pdbx_strand_id
1 'polypeptide(L)'
;MCIRDSIITNSRHCSFGYDQRVELFGSKGMIISENKRENEISLYLSSSTSNKAPLLNFFIERYEDAYKNQLNDFAKFIKKNIRPLAEFEEGRRALIIANAARKSLISKKFEKLTF
;
A
#
# COMPACT_ATOMS: atom_id res chain seq x y z
N MET A 1 24.05 14.50 4.14
CA MET A 1 23.92 13.13 3.60
C MET A 1 22.45 12.82 3.50
N CYS A 2 21.88 12.66 2.30
CA CYS A 2 20.48 12.29 2.16
C CYS A 2 20.41 10.77 2.12
N ILE A 3 19.99 10.16 3.22
CA ILE A 3 19.69 8.74 3.27
C ILE A 3 18.28 8.58 2.68
N ARG A 4 18.16 7.76 1.63
CA ARG A 4 16.90 7.36 1.04
C ARG A 4 16.84 5.85 1.11
N ASP A 5 16.25 5.35 2.16
CA ASP A 5 16.07 3.93 2.40
C ASP A 5 14.58 3.59 2.55
N SER A 6 14.27 2.34 2.35
CA SER A 6 12.91 1.81 2.50
C SER A 6 12.97 0.50 3.26
N ILE A 7 11.98 0.28 4.10
CA ILE A 7 11.79 -0.98 4.84
C ILE A 7 10.48 -1.59 4.37
N ILE A 8 10.53 -2.86 3.98
CA ILE A 8 9.34 -3.62 3.59
C ILE A 8 9.17 -4.76 4.58
N THR A 9 8.02 -4.78 5.25
CA THR A 9 7.67 -5.83 6.22
C THR A 9 6.46 -6.60 5.69
N ASN A 10 6.54 -7.92 5.59
CA ASN A 10 5.47 -8.76 5.09
C ASN A 10 5.21 -9.93 6.02
N SER A 11 3.93 -10.26 6.21
CA SER A 11 3.49 -11.50 6.83
C SER A 11 2.24 -12.02 6.12
N ARG A 12 2.13 -13.33 5.96
CA ARG A 12 0.90 -13.96 5.46
C ARG A 12 -0.16 -14.16 6.54
N HIS A 13 0.23 -13.97 7.79
CA HIS A 13 -0.65 -14.11 8.94
C HIS A 13 -0.73 -12.78 9.68
N CYS A 14 -1.89 -12.17 9.64
CA CYS A 14 -2.21 -10.98 10.42
C CYS A 14 -3.47 -11.25 11.23
N SER A 15 -3.33 -11.28 12.55
CA SER A 15 -4.42 -11.65 13.47
C SER A 15 -5.51 -10.57 13.61
N PHE A 16 -5.23 -9.35 13.17
CA PHE A 16 -6.14 -8.21 13.32
C PHE A 16 -6.76 -7.72 12.00
N GLY A 17 -6.65 -8.50 10.92
CA GLY A 17 -7.26 -8.20 9.64
C GLY A 17 -6.26 -8.01 8.49
N TYR A 18 -6.73 -7.50 7.36
CA TYR A 18 -5.90 -7.29 6.18
C TYR A 18 -5.06 -6.01 6.33
N ASP A 19 -3.83 -6.15 6.80
CA ASP A 19 -2.92 -5.04 7.04
C ASP A 19 -2.12 -4.69 5.79
N GLN A 20 -2.33 -3.47 5.28
CA GLN A 20 -1.57 -2.92 4.17
C GLN A 20 -1.41 -1.41 4.35
N ARG A 21 -0.28 -1.00 4.89
CA ARG A 21 0.05 0.40 5.16
C ARG A 21 1.28 0.82 4.39
N VAL A 22 1.32 2.07 3.99
CA VAL A 22 2.50 2.70 3.38
C VAL A 22 2.74 4.03 4.08
N GLU A 23 3.96 4.25 4.49
CA GLU A 23 4.41 5.53 5.04
C GLU A 23 5.54 6.09 4.18
N LEU A 24 5.41 7.34 3.79
CA LEU A 24 6.41 8.08 3.04
C LEU A 24 6.81 9.32 3.84
N PHE A 25 8.04 9.34 4.32
CA PHE A 25 8.60 10.47 5.05
C PHE A 25 9.55 11.28 4.18
N GLY A 26 9.38 12.59 4.18
CA GLY A 26 10.19 13.51 3.38
C GLY A 26 10.45 14.84 4.07
N SER A 27 11.34 15.65 3.52
CA SER A 27 11.73 16.95 4.08
C SER A 27 10.58 17.99 4.13
N LYS A 28 9.50 17.76 3.40
CA LYS A 28 8.32 18.65 3.35
C LYS A 28 7.11 18.11 4.10
N GLY A 29 7.22 16.92 4.69
CA GLY A 29 6.12 16.29 5.42
C GLY A 29 6.11 14.77 5.27
N MET A 30 5.04 14.17 5.73
CA MET A 30 4.81 12.74 5.73
C MET A 30 3.45 12.41 5.13
N ILE A 31 3.38 11.32 4.37
CA ILE A 31 2.14 10.75 3.84
C ILE A 31 2.01 9.35 4.40
N ILE A 32 0.84 9.04 4.93
CA ILE A 32 0.50 7.69 5.42
C ILE A 32 -0.75 7.22 4.70
N SER A 33 -0.69 6.03 4.12
CA SER A 33 -1.85 5.28 3.67
C SER A 33 -2.24 4.29 4.75
N GLU A 34 -3.32 4.59 5.45
CA GLU A 34 -3.84 3.77 6.55
C GLU A 34 -4.64 2.56 6.05
N ASN A 35 -4.87 1.62 6.95
CA ASN A 35 -5.75 0.49 6.70
C ASN A 35 -7.22 0.92 6.60
N LYS A 36 -7.95 0.26 5.71
CA LYS A 36 -9.39 0.47 5.54
C LYS A 36 -10.16 -0.29 6.63
N ARG A 37 -11.15 0.37 7.22
CA ARG A 37 -12.05 -0.17 8.23
C ARG A 37 -13.49 -0.17 7.71
N GLU A 38 -14.37 -0.89 8.38
CA GLU A 38 -15.80 -0.89 8.05
C GLU A 38 -16.44 0.50 8.22
N ASN A 39 -15.98 1.25 9.22
CA ASN A 39 -16.42 2.63 9.48
C ASN A 39 -15.31 3.42 10.20
N GLU A 40 -15.48 4.74 10.27
CA GLU A 40 -14.56 5.68 10.90
C GLU A 40 -14.92 6.01 12.37
N ILE A 41 -15.83 5.25 12.98
CA ILE A 41 -16.28 5.50 14.35
C ILE A 41 -15.16 5.15 15.33
N SER A 42 -14.91 6.05 16.27
CA SER A 42 -14.08 5.80 17.46
C SER A 42 -14.94 5.85 18.71
N LEU A 43 -14.88 4.82 19.52
CA LEU A 43 -15.64 4.70 20.76
C LEU A 43 -14.74 4.98 21.97
N TYR A 44 -15.18 5.87 22.83
CA TYR A 44 -14.53 6.21 24.09
C TYR A 44 -15.45 5.86 25.25
N LEU A 45 -14.99 5.00 26.13
CA LEU A 45 -15.70 4.54 27.33
C LEU A 45 -14.86 4.82 28.57
N SER A 46 -15.49 4.75 29.76
CA SER A 46 -14.75 4.85 31.01
C SER A 46 -13.71 3.74 31.22
N SER A 47 -13.92 2.59 30.59
CA SER A 47 -13.04 1.41 30.66
C SER A 47 -12.02 1.31 29.53
N SER A 48 -12.18 2.08 28.45
CA SER A 48 -11.31 1.99 27.28
C SER A 48 -11.45 3.23 26.39
N THR A 49 -10.37 3.58 25.69
CA THR A 49 -10.35 4.76 24.82
C THR A 49 -9.94 4.40 23.39
N SER A 50 -10.49 5.11 22.42
CA SER A 50 -10.13 5.01 20.99
C SER A 50 -10.35 3.61 20.38
N ASN A 51 -11.39 2.91 20.82
CA ASN A 51 -11.80 1.66 20.19
C ASN A 51 -12.36 1.94 18.80
N LYS A 52 -11.81 1.29 17.80
CA LYS A 52 -12.22 1.45 16.39
C LYS A 52 -12.78 0.15 15.85
N ALA A 53 -13.61 0.24 14.82
CA ALA A 53 -14.03 -0.92 14.06
C ALA A 53 -12.83 -1.76 13.59
N PRO A 54 -12.96 -3.08 13.47
CA PRO A 54 -11.90 -3.94 12.96
C PRO A 54 -11.50 -3.55 11.54
N LEU A 55 -10.31 -3.97 11.13
CA LEU A 55 -9.89 -3.82 9.74
C LEU A 55 -10.75 -4.75 8.86
N LEU A 56 -10.92 -4.37 7.60
CA LEU A 56 -11.47 -5.29 6.61
C LEU A 56 -10.64 -6.57 6.60
N ASN A 57 -11.32 -7.72 6.53
CA ASN A 57 -10.65 -9.00 6.76
C ASN A 57 -10.04 -9.60 5.50
N PHE A 58 -10.54 -9.24 4.32
CA PHE A 58 -10.16 -9.90 3.09
C PHE A 58 -9.80 -8.92 1.97
N PHE A 59 -8.92 -9.35 1.05
CA PHE A 59 -8.41 -8.49 -0.01
C PHE A 59 -9.50 -8.01 -0.98
N ILE A 60 -10.52 -8.79 -1.24
CA ILE A 60 -11.63 -8.40 -2.13
C ILE A 60 -12.34 -7.16 -1.58
N GLU A 61 -12.67 -7.15 -0.30
CA GLU A 61 -13.30 -6.00 0.38
C GLU A 61 -12.37 -4.78 0.36
N ARG A 62 -11.08 -5.02 0.61
CA ARG A 62 -10.06 -3.96 0.64
C ARG A 62 -9.88 -3.30 -0.73
N TYR A 63 -9.93 -4.07 -1.80
CA TYR A 63 -9.60 -3.61 -3.16
C TYR A 63 -10.81 -3.44 -4.08
N GLU A 64 -12.03 -3.52 -3.59
CA GLU A 64 -13.23 -3.38 -4.41
C GLU A 64 -13.21 -2.09 -5.26
N ASP A 65 -12.91 -0.95 -4.63
CA ASP A 65 -12.79 0.33 -5.32
C ASP A 65 -11.64 0.35 -6.32
N ALA A 66 -10.52 -0.30 -6.00
CA ALA A 66 -9.37 -0.38 -6.89
C ALA A 66 -9.69 -1.15 -8.17
N TYR A 67 -10.41 -2.28 -8.07
CA TYR A 67 -10.86 -3.02 -9.24
C TYR A 67 -11.86 -2.25 -10.09
N LYS A 68 -12.82 -1.57 -9.47
CA LYS A 68 -13.77 -0.68 -10.19
C LYS A 68 -13.03 0.44 -10.92
N ASN A 69 -12.08 1.10 -10.26
CA ASN A 69 -11.29 2.17 -10.83
C ASN A 69 -10.42 1.69 -11.99
N GLN A 70 -9.79 0.52 -11.87
CA GLN A 70 -9.00 -0.09 -12.94
C GLN A 70 -9.84 -0.30 -14.22
N LEU A 71 -11.02 -0.86 -14.09
CA LEU A 71 -11.93 -1.08 -15.23
C LEU A 71 -12.41 0.24 -15.84
N ASN A 72 -12.74 1.22 -15.01
CA ASN A 72 -13.15 2.53 -15.47
C ASN A 72 -12.03 3.27 -16.21
N ASP A 73 -10.79 3.20 -15.72
CA ASP A 73 -9.64 3.83 -16.35
C ASP A 73 -9.29 3.14 -17.67
N PHE A 74 -9.38 1.81 -17.73
CA PHE A 74 -9.23 1.08 -18.98
C PHE A 74 -10.28 1.47 -20.03
N ALA A 75 -11.55 1.60 -19.61
CA ALA A 75 -12.61 2.07 -20.50
C ALA A 75 -12.40 3.51 -21.00
N LYS A 76 -11.87 4.41 -20.16
CA LYS A 76 -11.49 5.77 -20.55
C LYS A 76 -10.34 5.77 -21.53
N PHE A 77 -9.34 4.91 -21.34
CA PHE A 77 -8.23 4.74 -22.27
C PHE A 77 -8.74 4.33 -23.66
N ILE A 78 -9.57 3.29 -23.74
CA ILE A 78 -10.12 2.81 -25.03
C ILE A 78 -10.95 3.90 -25.71
N LYS A 79 -11.87 4.56 -24.98
CA LYS A 79 -12.82 5.50 -25.57
C LYS A 79 -12.24 6.88 -25.88
N LYS A 80 -11.29 7.35 -25.07
CA LYS A 80 -10.82 8.74 -25.07
C LYS A 80 -9.30 8.87 -25.19
N ASN A 81 -8.58 7.76 -25.30
CA ASN A 81 -7.12 7.71 -25.30
C ASN A 81 -6.49 8.46 -24.10
N ILE A 82 -7.19 8.43 -22.94
CA ILE A 82 -6.68 8.99 -21.68
C ILE A 82 -5.74 7.96 -21.06
N ARG A 83 -4.49 8.33 -20.91
CA ARG A 83 -3.44 7.47 -20.36
C ARG A 83 -3.81 6.99 -18.95
N PRO A 84 -3.80 5.68 -18.63
CA PRO A 84 -4.06 5.17 -17.29
C PRO A 84 -2.95 5.54 -16.32
N LEU A 85 -3.26 5.51 -15.00
CA LEU A 85 -2.29 5.83 -13.95
C LEU A 85 -1.17 4.80 -13.82
N ALA A 86 -1.43 3.55 -14.19
CA ALA A 86 -0.46 2.46 -14.11
C ALA A 86 -0.36 1.79 -15.49
N GLU A 87 0.84 1.80 -16.05
CA GLU A 87 1.18 1.17 -17.31
C GLU A 87 2.25 0.10 -17.11
N PHE A 88 2.84 -0.36 -18.20
CA PHE A 88 3.91 -1.34 -18.17
C PHE A 88 5.12 -0.90 -17.33
N GLU A 89 5.49 0.38 -17.42
CA GLU A 89 6.67 0.90 -16.72
C GLU A 89 6.48 0.90 -15.19
N GLU A 90 5.29 1.25 -14.70
CA GLU A 90 4.96 1.18 -13.28
C GLU A 90 4.99 -0.26 -12.76
N GLY A 91 4.49 -1.20 -13.57
CA GLY A 91 4.59 -2.64 -13.28
C GLY A 91 6.04 -3.13 -13.24
N ARG A 92 6.86 -2.71 -14.18
CA ARG A 92 8.29 -3.02 -14.22
C ARG A 92 9.02 -2.49 -12.98
N ARG A 93 8.75 -1.24 -12.59
CA ARG A 93 9.34 -0.64 -11.38
C ARG A 93 8.91 -1.35 -10.10
N ALA A 94 7.66 -1.73 -9.99
CA ALA A 94 7.16 -2.51 -8.87
C ALA A 94 7.89 -3.87 -8.74
N LEU A 95 8.14 -4.55 -9.86
CA LEU A 95 8.88 -5.79 -9.89
C LEU A 95 10.36 -5.61 -9.50
N ILE A 96 11.00 -4.53 -9.92
CA ILE A 96 12.38 -4.19 -9.50
C ILE A 96 12.44 -4.05 -7.98
N ILE A 97 11.50 -3.31 -7.39
CA ILE A 97 11.43 -3.12 -5.94
C ILE A 97 11.23 -4.46 -5.22
N ALA A 98 10.31 -5.30 -5.70
CA ALA A 98 10.03 -6.61 -5.12
C ALA A 98 11.27 -7.54 -5.17
N ASN A 99 11.98 -7.54 -6.29
CA ASN A 99 13.21 -8.32 -6.44
C ASN A 99 14.34 -7.81 -5.53
N ALA A 100 14.49 -6.49 -5.37
CA ALA A 100 15.47 -5.91 -4.47
C ALA A 100 15.13 -6.23 -3.01
N ALA A 101 13.86 -6.16 -2.61
CA ALA A 101 13.42 -6.56 -1.28
C ALA A 101 13.74 -8.04 -0.99
N ARG A 102 13.47 -8.94 -1.95
CA ARG A 102 13.86 -10.35 -1.83
C ARG A 102 15.36 -10.55 -1.69
N LYS A 103 16.15 -9.86 -2.49
CA LYS A 103 17.63 -9.87 -2.39
C LYS A 103 18.09 -9.41 -1.00
N SER A 104 17.59 -8.28 -0.54
CA SER A 104 17.89 -7.74 0.78
C SER A 104 17.55 -8.71 1.91
N LEU A 105 16.41 -9.40 1.81
CA LEU A 105 16.01 -10.43 2.78
C LEU A 105 17.02 -11.57 2.86
N ILE A 106 17.55 -12.02 1.74
CA ILE A 106 18.53 -13.13 1.65
C ILE A 106 19.91 -12.68 2.07
N SER A 107 20.38 -11.55 1.54
CA SER A 107 21.74 -11.02 1.78
C SER A 107 21.91 -10.38 3.16
N LYS A 108 20.80 -10.00 3.82
CA LYS A 108 20.76 -9.19 5.04
C LYS A 108 21.48 -7.83 4.89
N LYS A 109 21.50 -7.29 3.66
CA LYS A 109 22.14 -6.02 3.32
C LYS A 109 21.16 -5.10 2.60
N PHE A 110 21.51 -3.81 2.60
CA PHE A 110 20.81 -2.84 1.75
C PHE A 110 21.05 -3.17 0.27
N GLU A 111 19.98 -3.11 -0.52
CA GLU A 111 20.04 -3.27 -1.98
C GLU A 111 19.75 -1.93 -2.65
N LYS A 112 20.60 -1.54 -3.59
CA LYS A 112 20.40 -0.31 -4.36
C LYS A 112 19.38 -0.56 -5.47
N LEU A 113 18.38 0.31 -5.55
CA LEU A 113 17.44 0.31 -6.67
C LEU A 113 18.04 1.02 -7.88
N THR A 114 17.89 0.40 -9.05
CA THR A 114 18.22 1.00 -10.35
C THR A 114 17.01 0.80 -11.27
N PHE A 115 16.44 1.90 -11.72
CA PHE A 115 15.26 1.94 -12.58
C PHE A 115 15.63 2.14 -14.06
#